data_c25c243173db5c89e7fd5d45a0a1ffe6
#
_entry.id   c25c243173db5c89e7fd5d45a0a1ffe6
#
_cell.length_a   1.000
_cell.length_b   1.000
_cell.length_c   1.000
_cell.angle_alpha   90.00
_cell.angle_beta   90.00
_cell.angle_gamma   90.00
#
_symmetry.space_group_name_H-M   'P 1'
#
loop_
_entity.id
_entity.type
_entity.pdbx_description
1 polymer ?
#
loop_
_entity_poly.entity_id
_entity_poly.type
_entity_poly.pdbx_seq_one_letter_code
_entity_poly.pdbx_strand_id
1 'polypeptide(L)'
;MRYVPSVDVFKKNCMTLKVGDHIDVYDLQRFLVQAGYMHTTRVDQPFNFSKRGGVVDIFSMQYDHPIRIDFFDDEIDYIKFFDEKTQRTIEKVDEIEIIPATDLLYLDQEVGSVVTQIKDSFEEQYQKMDDLFKDDFEEKIMIDIENLKAHATDSSQYAYYHLFKNVTSIKDYLDDPILSLIHI
;
A
#
# COMPACT_ATOMS: atom_id res chain seq x y z
N MET A 1 -18.84 7.89 -6.63
CA MET A 1 -18.24 6.61 -7.04
C MET A 1 -16.85 6.56 -6.42
N ARG A 2 -16.47 5.48 -5.72
CA ARG A 2 -15.11 5.38 -5.17
C ARG A 2 -14.19 4.81 -6.23
N TYR A 3 -13.07 5.47 -6.47
CA TYR A 3 -12.01 4.97 -7.33
C TYR A 3 -11.15 3.97 -6.56
N VAL A 4 -10.68 2.94 -7.26
CA VAL A 4 -9.75 1.93 -6.79
C VAL A 4 -8.60 1.81 -7.80
N PRO A 5 -7.44 1.23 -7.45
CA PRO A 5 -6.37 1.00 -8.42
C PRO A 5 -6.88 0.13 -9.56
N SER A 6 -6.31 0.26 -10.76
CA SER A 6 -6.59 -0.71 -11.82
C SER A 6 -6.05 -2.09 -11.44
N VAL A 7 -6.61 -3.15 -12.02
CA VAL A 7 -6.17 -4.54 -11.79
C VAL A 7 -4.67 -4.69 -12.04
N ASP A 8 -4.15 -4.02 -13.08
CA ASP A 8 -2.72 -4.08 -13.41
C ASP A 8 -1.85 -3.39 -12.35
N VAL A 9 -2.30 -2.25 -11.80
CA VAL A 9 -1.60 -1.56 -10.70
C VAL A 9 -1.64 -2.42 -9.45
N PHE A 10 -2.79 -3.01 -9.11
CA PHE A 10 -2.89 -3.91 -7.96
C PHE A 10 -1.92 -5.09 -8.09
N LYS A 11 -1.93 -5.80 -9.22
CA LYS A 11 -1.04 -6.95 -9.48
C LYS A 11 0.45 -6.58 -9.42
N LYS A 12 0.84 -5.39 -9.89
CA LYS A 12 2.23 -4.92 -9.81
C LYS A 12 2.68 -4.63 -8.38
N ASN A 13 1.73 -4.40 -7.46
CA ASN A 13 1.99 -4.20 -6.04
C ASN A 13 1.80 -5.49 -5.22
N CYS A 14 1.56 -6.64 -5.85
CA CYS A 14 1.70 -7.95 -5.23
C CYS A 14 3.13 -8.46 -5.39
N MET A 15 3.62 -9.21 -4.41
CA MET A 15 4.96 -9.81 -4.45
C MET A 15 4.89 -11.27 -4.06
N THR A 16 5.38 -12.15 -4.93
CA THR A 16 5.58 -13.56 -4.59
C THR A 16 7.01 -13.75 -4.08
N LEU A 17 7.16 -14.45 -2.97
CA LEU A 17 8.44 -14.79 -2.35
C LEU A 17 8.55 -16.30 -2.18
N LYS A 18 9.71 -16.86 -2.54
CA LYS A 18 10.00 -18.29 -2.46
C LYS A 18 11.27 -18.53 -1.68
N VAL A 19 11.35 -19.68 -1.02
CA VAL A 19 12.61 -20.17 -0.43
C VAL A 19 13.66 -20.28 -1.54
N GLY A 20 14.84 -19.72 -1.29
CA GLY A 20 15.95 -19.61 -2.26
C GLY A 20 15.94 -18.35 -3.12
N ASP A 21 14.90 -17.50 -3.04
CA ASP A 21 14.93 -16.20 -3.71
C ASP A 21 15.97 -15.28 -3.06
N HIS A 22 16.63 -14.48 -3.90
CA HIS A 22 17.54 -13.44 -3.44
C HIS A 22 16.86 -12.08 -3.49
N ILE A 23 16.70 -11.46 -2.34
CA ILE A 23 16.11 -10.12 -2.19
C ILE A 23 16.76 -9.37 -1.03
N ASP A 24 17.19 -8.14 -1.27
CA ASP A 24 17.67 -7.28 -0.19
C ASP A 24 16.53 -6.98 0.80
N VAL A 25 16.81 -7.20 2.09
CA VAL A 25 15.80 -7.01 3.15
C VAL A 25 15.29 -5.57 3.22
N TYR A 26 16.11 -4.58 2.85
CA TYR A 26 15.67 -3.17 2.79
C TYR A 26 14.78 -2.91 1.58
N ASP A 27 14.99 -3.61 0.46
CA ASP A 27 14.10 -3.53 -0.70
C ASP A 27 12.73 -4.14 -0.37
N LEU A 28 12.71 -5.28 0.33
CA LEU A 28 11.48 -5.85 0.85
C LEU A 28 10.76 -4.89 1.81
N GLN A 29 11.49 -4.24 2.74
CA GLN A 29 10.89 -3.26 3.64
C GLN A 29 10.28 -2.07 2.88
N ARG A 30 10.99 -1.54 1.88
CA ARG A 30 10.51 -0.45 1.04
C ARG A 30 9.23 -0.83 0.31
N PHE A 31 9.22 -2.04 -0.28
CA PHE A 31 8.03 -2.60 -0.91
C PHE A 31 6.85 -2.66 0.08
N LEU A 32 7.05 -3.21 1.29
CA LEU A 32 5.99 -3.32 2.29
C LEU A 32 5.42 -1.96 2.70
N VAL A 33 6.28 -0.95 2.89
CA VAL A 33 5.82 0.43 3.19
C VAL A 33 5.01 0.99 2.02
N GLN A 34 5.47 0.85 0.78
CA GLN A 34 4.75 1.29 -0.42
C GLN A 34 3.43 0.54 -0.60
N ALA A 35 3.40 -0.74 -0.25
CA ALA A 35 2.19 -1.56 -0.24
C ALA A 35 1.23 -1.26 0.93
N GLY A 36 1.55 -0.28 1.80
CA GLY A 36 0.70 0.19 2.88
C GLY A 36 0.82 -0.56 4.20
N TYR A 37 1.83 -1.43 4.36
CA TYR A 37 2.08 -2.09 5.64
C TYR A 37 2.72 -1.15 6.65
N MET A 38 2.30 -1.25 7.90
CA MET A 38 2.85 -0.46 9.01
C MET A 38 4.03 -1.19 9.67
N HIS A 39 5.15 -0.50 9.80
CA HIS A 39 6.29 -1.03 10.56
C HIS A 39 6.02 -0.99 12.06
N THR A 40 6.15 -2.13 12.73
CA THR A 40 5.93 -2.30 14.17
C THR A 40 7.08 -3.07 14.81
N THR A 41 7.18 -3.05 16.12
CA THR A 41 8.18 -3.85 16.85
C THR A 41 7.78 -5.32 16.98
N ARG A 42 6.47 -5.62 16.88
CA ARG A 42 5.90 -6.97 16.95
C ARG A 42 4.68 -7.04 16.05
N VAL A 43 4.59 -8.11 15.27
CA VAL A 43 3.48 -8.36 14.37
C VAL A 43 2.42 -9.20 15.09
N ASP A 44 1.29 -8.57 15.38
CA ASP A 44 0.14 -9.16 16.08
C ASP A 44 -1.21 -8.80 15.45
N GLN A 45 -1.20 -7.97 14.41
CA GLN A 45 -2.38 -7.55 13.65
C GLN A 45 -2.09 -7.57 12.16
N PRO A 46 -3.12 -7.82 11.30
CA PRO A 46 -3.00 -7.66 9.85
C PRO A 46 -2.46 -6.29 9.44
N PHE A 47 -1.80 -6.26 8.29
CA PHE A 47 -1.17 -5.07 7.70
C PHE A 47 0.05 -4.53 8.46
N ASN A 48 0.57 -5.29 9.44
CA ASN A 48 1.79 -4.96 10.14
C ASN A 48 2.97 -5.80 9.61
N PHE A 49 4.15 -5.22 9.69
CA PHE A 49 5.40 -5.94 9.51
C PHE A 49 6.45 -5.50 10.53
N SER A 50 7.43 -6.35 10.80
CA SER A 50 8.59 -6.03 11.62
C SER A 50 9.85 -6.61 11.01
N LYS A 51 10.99 -5.93 11.22
CA LYS A 51 12.31 -6.44 10.82
C LYS A 51 13.24 -6.49 12.02
N ARG A 52 13.88 -7.63 12.23
CA ARG A 52 14.84 -7.84 13.32
C ARG A 52 16.03 -8.66 12.80
N GLY A 53 17.15 -7.98 12.51
CA GLY A 53 18.29 -8.63 11.88
C GLY A 53 17.92 -9.18 10.50
N GLY A 54 18.18 -10.45 10.26
CA GLY A 54 17.81 -11.18 9.04
C GLY A 54 16.39 -11.81 9.09
N VAL A 55 15.50 -11.35 9.97
CA VAL A 55 14.14 -11.87 10.09
C VAL A 55 13.13 -10.78 9.78
N VAL A 56 12.19 -11.07 8.87
CA VAL A 56 11.06 -10.21 8.56
C VAL A 56 9.76 -10.95 8.88
N ASP A 57 8.96 -10.36 9.77
CA ASP A 57 7.62 -10.83 10.08
C ASP A 57 6.60 -9.96 9.34
N ILE A 58 5.59 -10.58 8.71
CA ILE A 58 4.56 -9.88 7.92
C ILE A 58 3.21 -10.50 8.22
N PHE A 59 2.17 -9.70 8.43
CA PHE A 59 0.80 -10.20 8.53
C PHE A 59 -0.03 -9.69 7.35
N SER A 60 -0.05 -10.46 6.27
CA SER A 60 -0.93 -10.22 5.12
C SER A 60 -2.33 -10.72 5.40
N MET A 61 -3.35 -9.92 5.05
CA MET A 61 -4.76 -10.17 5.34
C MET A 61 -5.32 -11.45 4.69
N GLN A 62 -4.67 -11.95 3.64
CA GLN A 62 -5.11 -13.17 2.95
C GLN A 62 -4.79 -14.46 3.72
N TYR A 63 -4.00 -14.37 4.80
CA TYR A 63 -3.63 -15.50 5.63
C TYR A 63 -4.17 -15.35 7.06
N ASP A 64 -4.54 -16.47 7.67
CA ASP A 64 -5.05 -16.51 9.04
C ASP A 64 -3.96 -16.24 10.09
N HIS A 65 -2.69 -16.42 9.72
CA HIS A 65 -1.52 -16.30 10.58
C HIS A 65 -0.44 -15.43 9.95
N PRO A 66 0.35 -14.71 10.76
CA PRO A 66 1.50 -13.98 10.25
C PRO A 66 2.59 -14.91 9.73
N ILE A 67 3.36 -14.38 8.82
CA ILE A 67 4.45 -15.03 8.10
C ILE A 67 5.76 -14.54 8.69
N ARG A 68 6.70 -15.46 8.92
CA ARG A 68 8.10 -15.17 9.24
C ARG A 68 8.99 -15.63 8.11
N ILE A 69 9.81 -14.74 7.61
CA ILE A 69 10.81 -14.97 6.59
C ILE A 69 12.18 -14.83 7.26
N ASP A 70 12.93 -15.92 7.26
CA ASP A 70 14.31 -15.95 7.76
C ASP A 70 15.25 -15.82 6.58
N PHE A 71 16.18 -14.87 6.64
CA PHE A 71 17.19 -14.60 5.61
C PHE A 71 18.57 -15.06 6.07
N PHE A 72 19.30 -15.69 5.14
CA PHE A 72 20.74 -15.86 5.23
C PHE A 72 21.39 -14.93 4.22
N ASP A 73 21.94 -13.82 4.72
CA ASP A 73 22.40 -12.68 3.90
C ASP A 73 21.21 -12.08 3.11
N ASP A 74 21.19 -12.24 1.80
CA ASP A 74 20.10 -11.80 0.91
C ASP A 74 19.21 -12.96 0.40
N GLU A 75 19.51 -14.20 0.77
CA GLU A 75 18.75 -15.39 0.37
C GLU A 75 17.66 -15.72 1.40
N ILE A 76 16.45 -16.03 0.93
CA ILE A 76 15.35 -16.52 1.77
C ILE A 76 15.65 -17.99 2.13
N ASP A 77 16.02 -18.23 3.41
CA ASP A 77 16.34 -19.57 3.92
C ASP A 77 15.07 -20.34 4.33
N TYR A 78 14.13 -19.67 5.01
CA TYR A 78 12.87 -20.27 5.44
C TYR A 78 11.71 -19.28 5.36
N ILE A 79 10.53 -19.82 5.01
CA ILE A 79 9.24 -19.14 5.15
C ILE A 79 8.35 -20.02 6.04
N LYS A 80 7.70 -19.40 7.03
CA LYS A 80 6.84 -20.13 7.97
C LYS A 80 5.70 -19.27 8.49
N PHE A 81 4.55 -19.88 8.70
CA PHE A 81 3.49 -19.30 9.50
C PHE A 81 3.79 -19.49 10.99
N PHE A 82 3.43 -18.49 11.80
CA PHE A 82 3.59 -18.56 13.24
C PHE A 82 2.37 -17.99 13.98
N ASP A 83 2.15 -18.48 15.19
CA ASP A 83 1.11 -17.96 16.08
C ASP A 83 1.54 -16.63 16.68
N GLU A 84 0.74 -15.59 16.50
CA GLU A 84 1.07 -14.21 16.91
C GLU A 84 1.19 -14.03 18.43
N LYS A 85 0.54 -14.89 19.24
CA LYS A 85 0.56 -14.83 20.71
C LYS A 85 1.75 -15.58 21.28
N THR A 86 1.94 -16.82 20.86
CA THR A 86 2.97 -17.72 21.39
C THR A 86 4.30 -17.63 20.64
N GLN A 87 4.32 -17.01 19.44
CA GLN A 87 5.47 -16.91 18.53
C GLN A 87 5.99 -18.28 18.04
N ARG A 88 5.22 -19.35 18.21
CA ARG A 88 5.60 -20.68 17.77
C ARG A 88 5.28 -20.87 16.29
N THR A 89 6.16 -21.58 15.60
CA THR A 89 5.93 -22.00 14.22
C THR A 89 4.71 -22.93 14.15
N ILE A 90 3.83 -22.66 13.21
CA ILE A 90 2.66 -23.47 12.89
C ILE A 90 3.03 -24.39 11.72
N GLU A 91 3.49 -23.83 10.62
CA GLU A 91 3.79 -24.53 9.38
C GLU A 91 4.93 -23.87 8.63
N LYS A 92 5.72 -24.68 7.90
CA LYS A 92 6.70 -24.18 6.92
C LYS A 92 6.10 -24.29 5.53
N VAL A 93 6.39 -23.28 4.71
CA VAL A 93 5.92 -23.20 3.31
C VAL A 93 7.07 -22.80 2.41
N ASP A 94 6.98 -23.19 1.13
CA ASP A 94 8.05 -22.90 0.16
C ASP A 94 7.80 -21.56 -0.57
N GLU A 95 6.56 -21.07 -0.57
CA GLU A 95 6.15 -19.90 -1.32
C GLU A 95 5.02 -19.17 -0.60
N ILE A 96 5.03 -17.84 -0.68
CA ILE A 96 3.93 -16.95 -0.24
C ILE A 96 3.71 -15.85 -1.26
N GLU A 97 2.52 -15.28 -1.26
CA GLU A 97 2.19 -14.05 -1.94
C GLU A 97 1.88 -12.95 -0.92
N ILE A 98 2.41 -11.76 -1.12
CA ILE A 98 2.11 -10.56 -0.35
C ILE A 98 1.23 -9.67 -1.20
N ILE A 99 0.01 -9.37 -0.74
CA ILE A 99 -0.90 -8.44 -1.38
C ILE A 99 -0.82 -7.07 -0.70
N PRO A 100 -1.16 -5.97 -1.41
CA PRO A 100 -1.18 -4.64 -0.81
C PRO A 100 -2.15 -4.55 0.39
N ALA A 101 -1.74 -3.78 1.39
CA ALA A 101 -2.52 -3.45 2.58
C ALA A 101 -3.37 -2.17 2.41
N THR A 102 -3.26 -1.51 1.26
CA THR A 102 -3.98 -0.28 0.92
C THR A 102 -4.58 -0.37 -0.48
N ASP A 103 -5.65 0.39 -0.71
CA ASP A 103 -6.21 0.63 -2.04
C ASP A 103 -5.77 1.99 -2.64
N LEU A 104 -4.90 2.73 -1.94
CA LEU A 104 -4.24 3.95 -2.44
C LEU A 104 -2.93 3.57 -3.17
N LEU A 105 -3.06 2.84 -4.28
CA LEU A 105 -1.94 2.39 -5.10
C LEU A 105 -1.87 3.18 -6.41
N TYR A 106 -0.70 3.70 -6.73
CA TYR A 106 -0.44 4.45 -7.95
C TYR A 106 1.01 4.26 -8.41
N LEU A 107 1.28 4.63 -9.65
CA LEU A 107 2.61 4.48 -10.24
C LEU A 107 3.43 5.75 -10.01
N ASP A 108 4.70 5.61 -9.63
CA ASP A 108 5.65 6.71 -9.42
C ASP A 108 5.68 7.69 -10.58
N GLN A 109 5.63 7.17 -11.81
CA GLN A 109 5.64 7.98 -13.04
C GLN A 109 4.44 8.91 -13.18
N GLU A 110 3.34 8.69 -12.46
CA GLU A 110 2.13 9.52 -12.51
C GLU A 110 2.17 10.65 -11.46
N VAL A 111 2.92 10.47 -10.36
CA VAL A 111 2.95 11.40 -9.22
C VAL A 111 3.29 12.82 -9.66
N GLY A 112 4.29 13.00 -10.52
CA GLY A 112 4.68 14.31 -11.04
C GLY A 112 3.54 15.04 -11.77
N SER A 113 2.79 14.32 -12.61
CA SER A 113 1.64 14.88 -13.32
C SER A 113 0.49 15.25 -12.38
N VAL A 114 0.21 14.39 -11.38
CA VAL A 114 -0.83 14.64 -10.37
C VAL A 114 -0.47 15.84 -9.51
N VAL A 115 0.78 15.93 -9.05
CA VAL A 115 1.26 17.08 -8.28
C VAL A 115 1.11 18.39 -9.06
N THR A 116 1.39 18.39 -10.37
CA THR A 116 1.18 19.57 -11.22
C THR A 116 -0.30 19.97 -11.25
N GLN A 117 -1.21 19.02 -11.47
CA GLN A 117 -2.66 19.29 -11.48
C GLN A 117 -3.17 19.81 -10.13
N ILE A 118 -2.65 19.26 -9.00
CA ILE A 118 -2.99 19.76 -7.66
C ILE A 118 -2.56 21.22 -7.51
N LYS A 119 -1.33 21.56 -7.91
CA LYS A 119 -0.80 22.94 -7.82
C LYS A 119 -1.58 23.92 -8.68
N ASP A 120 -1.92 23.53 -9.92
CA ASP A 120 -2.71 24.38 -10.83
C ASP A 120 -4.10 24.66 -10.24
N SER A 121 -4.76 23.62 -9.71
CA SER A 121 -6.06 23.75 -9.06
C SER A 121 -5.98 24.55 -7.75
N PHE A 122 -4.89 24.41 -6.99
CA PHE A 122 -4.62 25.17 -5.78
C PHE A 122 -4.50 26.66 -6.10
N GLU A 123 -3.66 27.03 -7.07
CA GLU A 123 -3.44 28.43 -7.46
C GLU A 123 -4.75 29.11 -7.85
N GLU A 124 -5.61 28.42 -8.62
CA GLU A 124 -6.90 28.96 -9.03
C GLU A 124 -7.85 29.20 -7.84
N GLN A 125 -7.85 28.33 -6.83
CA GLN A 125 -8.67 28.47 -5.65
C GLN A 125 -8.10 29.48 -4.65
N TYR A 126 -6.77 29.50 -4.48
CA TYR A 126 -6.06 30.39 -3.59
C TYR A 126 -6.33 31.87 -3.91
N GLN A 127 -6.39 32.23 -5.19
CA GLN A 127 -6.73 33.59 -5.64
C GLN A 127 -8.15 34.03 -5.26
N LYS A 128 -9.05 33.08 -5.05
CA LYS A 128 -10.48 33.33 -4.74
C LYS A 128 -10.79 33.23 -3.23
N MET A 129 -9.80 32.80 -2.44
CA MET A 129 -9.97 32.48 -1.01
C MET A 129 -9.77 33.73 -0.14
N ASP A 130 -10.48 33.79 0.99
CA ASP A 130 -10.28 34.77 2.04
C ASP A 130 -8.88 34.61 2.67
N ASP A 131 -8.19 35.73 2.92
CA ASP A 131 -6.82 35.71 3.45
C ASP A 131 -6.70 34.96 4.79
N LEU A 132 -7.79 34.93 5.57
CA LEU A 132 -7.83 34.21 6.86
C LEU A 132 -7.53 32.71 6.74
N PHE A 133 -7.84 32.10 5.59
CA PHE A 133 -7.71 30.64 5.39
C PHE A 133 -6.55 30.25 4.48
N LYS A 134 -5.83 31.22 3.90
CA LYS A 134 -4.80 30.96 2.91
C LYS A 134 -3.63 30.17 3.46
N ASP A 135 -3.13 30.53 4.63
CA ASP A 135 -1.95 29.89 5.23
C ASP A 135 -2.24 28.43 5.59
N ASP A 136 -3.39 28.14 6.22
CA ASP A 136 -3.80 26.78 6.58
C ASP A 136 -4.02 25.92 5.33
N PHE A 137 -4.57 26.51 4.26
CA PHE A 137 -4.83 25.79 3.01
C PHE A 137 -3.53 25.47 2.28
N GLU A 138 -2.59 26.40 2.23
CA GLU A 138 -1.26 26.20 1.64
C GLU A 138 -0.49 25.10 2.38
N GLU A 139 -0.44 25.15 3.72
CA GLU A 139 0.22 24.15 4.54
C GLU A 139 -0.37 22.76 4.29
N LYS A 140 -1.71 22.65 4.26
CA LYS A 140 -2.39 21.37 3.98
C LYS A 140 -2.01 20.81 2.62
N ILE A 141 -2.05 21.60 1.56
CA ILE A 141 -1.72 21.16 0.20
C ILE A 141 -0.26 20.71 0.11
N MET A 142 0.66 21.41 0.78
CA MET A 142 2.07 21.02 0.82
C MET A 142 2.26 19.66 1.49
N ILE A 143 1.60 19.42 2.62
CA ILE A 143 1.62 18.13 3.33
C ILE A 143 1.04 17.02 2.44
N ASP A 144 -0.10 17.26 1.79
CA ASP A 144 -0.73 16.28 0.91
C ASP A 144 0.18 15.91 -0.28
N ILE A 145 0.89 16.90 -0.87
CA ILE A 145 1.86 16.67 -1.95
C ILE A 145 3.07 15.85 -1.46
N GLU A 146 3.58 16.13 -0.27
CA GLU A 146 4.68 15.37 0.31
C GLU A 146 4.27 13.92 0.60
N ASN A 147 3.08 13.73 1.16
CA ASN A 147 2.50 12.41 1.40
C ASN A 147 2.34 11.61 0.09
N LEU A 148 1.85 12.24 -1.00
CA LEU A 148 1.76 11.60 -2.30
C LEU A 148 3.12 11.16 -2.84
N LYS A 149 4.15 12.01 -2.71
CA LYS A 149 5.52 11.68 -3.14
C LYS A 149 6.15 10.57 -2.32
N ALA A 150 5.79 10.49 -1.04
CA ALA A 150 6.31 9.49 -0.10
C ALA A 150 5.53 8.18 -0.11
N HIS A 151 4.47 8.05 -0.92
CA HIS A 151 3.51 6.92 -0.86
C HIS A 151 2.94 6.69 0.55
N ALA A 152 2.80 7.76 1.32
CA ALA A 152 2.18 7.66 2.63
C ALA A 152 0.69 7.32 2.48
N THR A 153 0.18 6.40 3.29
CA THR A 153 -1.22 5.96 3.26
C THR A 153 -2.11 6.86 4.11
N ASP A 154 -2.26 8.13 3.70
CA ASP A 154 -3.13 9.08 4.38
C ASP A 154 -4.49 9.16 3.67
N SER A 155 -5.58 9.19 4.46
CA SER A 155 -6.95 9.27 3.93
C SER A 155 -7.24 10.55 3.15
N SER A 156 -6.50 11.65 3.38
CA SER A 156 -6.62 12.89 2.61
C SER A 156 -6.33 12.69 1.13
N GLN A 157 -5.48 11.71 0.78
CA GLN A 157 -5.06 11.43 -0.59
C GLN A 157 -6.20 10.90 -1.47
N TYR A 158 -7.28 10.36 -0.91
CA TYR A 158 -8.46 9.98 -1.70
C TYR A 158 -9.09 11.16 -2.43
N ALA A 159 -8.89 12.39 -1.94
CA ALA A 159 -9.35 13.60 -2.64
C ALA A 159 -8.71 13.76 -4.01
N TYR A 160 -7.47 13.31 -4.17
CA TYR A 160 -6.67 13.44 -5.40
C TYR A 160 -6.64 12.16 -6.23
N TYR A 161 -7.19 11.05 -5.72
CA TYR A 161 -7.04 9.75 -6.35
C TYR A 161 -7.66 9.67 -7.74
N HIS A 162 -8.70 10.46 -7.99
CA HIS A 162 -9.33 10.60 -9.31
C HIS A 162 -8.46 11.24 -10.39
N LEU A 163 -7.34 11.89 -10.00
CA LEU A 163 -6.39 12.51 -10.94
C LEU A 163 -5.41 11.50 -11.54
N PHE A 164 -5.27 10.32 -10.94
CA PHE A 164 -4.44 9.26 -11.48
C PHE A 164 -5.11 8.58 -12.68
N LYS A 165 -4.32 8.18 -13.68
CA LYS A 165 -4.84 7.56 -14.91
C LYS A 165 -5.16 6.08 -14.73
N ASN A 166 -4.42 5.42 -13.86
CA ASN A 166 -4.52 3.98 -13.64
C ASN A 166 -5.45 3.64 -12.46
N VAL A 167 -6.57 4.36 -12.38
CA VAL A 167 -7.67 4.09 -11.43
C VAL A 167 -8.90 3.60 -12.17
N THR A 168 -9.70 2.81 -11.49
CA THR A 168 -10.88 2.18 -12.05
C THR A 168 -12.00 2.08 -11.02
N SER A 169 -13.04 1.34 -11.31
CA SER A 169 -14.10 1.02 -10.36
C SER A 169 -14.01 -0.45 -9.91
N ILE A 170 -14.61 -0.76 -8.77
CA ILE A 170 -14.66 -2.15 -8.27
C ILE A 170 -15.28 -3.14 -9.28
N LYS A 171 -16.07 -2.65 -10.23
CA LYS A 171 -16.69 -3.48 -11.28
C LYS A 171 -15.67 -4.16 -12.19
N ASP A 172 -14.52 -3.49 -12.42
CA ASP A 172 -13.49 -3.99 -13.33
C ASP A 172 -12.67 -5.14 -12.71
N TYR A 173 -12.92 -5.42 -11.42
CA TYR A 173 -12.38 -6.59 -10.71
C TYR A 173 -13.29 -7.83 -10.83
N LEU A 174 -14.47 -7.69 -11.44
CA LEU A 174 -15.44 -8.77 -11.61
C LEU A 174 -15.44 -9.20 -13.07
N ASP A 175 -15.18 -10.46 -13.34
CA ASP A 175 -15.15 -11.03 -14.71
C ASP A 175 -16.52 -10.96 -15.41
N ASP A 176 -17.62 -11.07 -14.64
CA ASP A 176 -19.00 -10.96 -15.13
C ASP A 176 -19.90 -10.33 -14.05
N PRO A 177 -19.89 -8.98 -13.93
CA PRO A 177 -20.66 -8.30 -12.91
C PRO A 177 -22.15 -8.35 -13.20
N ILE A 178 -22.86 -9.30 -12.62
CA ILE A 178 -24.33 -9.32 -12.59
C ILE A 178 -24.79 -8.19 -11.65
N LEU A 179 -25.02 -7.01 -12.20
CA LEU A 179 -25.67 -5.92 -11.48
C LEU A 179 -27.18 -6.20 -11.43
N SER A 180 -27.64 -6.85 -10.38
CA SER A 180 -29.04 -6.86 -10.02
C SER A 180 -29.38 -5.46 -9.45
N LEU A 181 -29.96 -4.61 -10.27
CA LEU A 181 -30.66 -3.42 -9.79
C LEU A 181 -31.94 -3.89 -9.12
N ILE A 182 -31.90 -4.09 -7.80
CA ILE A 182 -33.10 -4.21 -7.01
C ILE A 182 -33.66 -2.79 -6.94
N HIS A 183 -34.67 -2.53 -7.78
CA HIS A 183 -35.53 -1.38 -7.59
C HIS A 183 -36.36 -1.63 -6.32
N ILE A 184 -36.07 -0.90 -5.25
CA ILE A 184 -36.96 -0.73 -4.11
C ILE A 184 -37.87 0.47 -4.39
#